data_488888eadbbe6fabbb06c5ffea0b9d45
#
_entry.id   488888eadbbe6fabbb06c5ffea0b9d45
#
_cell.length_a   1.000
_cell.length_b   1.000
_cell.length_c   1.000
_cell.angle_alpha   90.00
_cell.angle_beta   90.00
_cell.angle_gamma   90.00
#
_symmetry.space_group_name_H-M   'P 1'
#
loop_
_entity.id
_entity.type
_entity.pdbx_description
1 polymer ?
#
loop_
_entity_poly.entity_id
_entity_poly.type
_entity_poly.pdbx_seq_one_letter_code
_entity_poly.pdbx_strand_id
1 'polypeptide(L)' 'MKPIHDPEVDVLSVLLSDAPVAESDPDKPGVILDYDYNGNMVSFEILDASKRMANPMSVEYAVTPPLRRPA' A
#
# COMPACT_ATOMS: atom_id res chain seq x y z
N MET A 1 -0.69 -6.36 -7.53
CA MET A 1 -0.95 -5.18 -6.68
C MET A 1 -2.35 -4.66 -6.95
N LYS A 2 -3.09 -4.40 -5.91
CA LYS A 2 -4.47 -3.94 -6.05
C LYS A 2 -4.76 -2.82 -5.06
N PRO A 3 -4.77 -1.55 -5.49
CA PRO A 3 -5.20 -0.45 -4.64
C PRO A 3 -6.73 -0.38 -4.56
N ILE A 4 -7.25 -0.16 -3.37
CA ILE A 4 -8.68 -0.03 -3.10
C ILE A 4 -8.89 1.16 -2.19
N HIS A 5 -9.65 2.15 -2.65
CA HIS A 5 -10.06 3.27 -1.81
C HIS A 5 -11.52 3.10 -1.41
N ASP A 6 -11.76 3.10 -0.10
CA ASP A 6 -13.10 3.09 0.46
C ASP A 6 -13.45 4.52 0.90
N PRO A 7 -14.32 5.22 0.15
CA PRO A 7 -14.64 6.62 0.48
C PRO A 7 -15.47 6.76 1.75
N GLU A 8 -16.15 5.73 2.19
CA GLU A 8 -16.99 5.79 3.39
C GLU A 8 -16.15 5.94 4.65
N VAL A 9 -15.04 5.23 4.74
CA VAL A 9 -14.12 5.30 5.87
C VAL A 9 -12.82 6.02 5.53
N ASP A 10 -12.67 6.45 4.28
CA ASP A 10 -11.50 7.17 3.76
C ASP A 10 -10.19 6.44 4.00
N VAL A 11 -10.17 5.16 3.67
CA VAL A 11 -8.99 4.31 3.76
C VAL A 11 -8.56 3.89 2.36
N LEU A 12 -7.28 4.04 2.06
CA LEU A 12 -6.67 3.44 0.89
C LEU A 12 -5.90 2.21 1.33
N SER A 13 -6.30 1.05 0.80
CA SER A 13 -5.60 -0.21 1.00
C SER A 13 -4.89 -0.60 -0.28
N VAL A 14 -3.63 -1.00 -0.18
CA VAL A 14 -2.90 -1.53 -1.34
C VAL A 14 -2.53 -2.97 -1.05
N LEU A 15 -3.16 -3.88 -1.78
CA LEU A 15 -2.93 -5.32 -1.66
C LEU A 15 -1.74 -5.72 -2.52
N LEU A 16 -0.75 -6.33 -1.91
CA LEU A 16 0.48 -6.77 -2.57
C LEU A 16 0.45 -8.27 -2.86
N SER A 17 -0.32 -9.04 -2.09
CA SER A 17 -0.47 -10.48 -2.28
C SER A 17 -1.84 -10.94 -1.77
N ASP A 18 -2.18 -12.20 -2.07
CA ASP A 18 -3.41 -12.82 -1.63
C ASP A 18 -3.27 -13.58 -0.31
N ALA A 19 -2.09 -13.57 0.29
CA ALA A 19 -1.86 -14.31 1.52
C ALA A 19 -2.72 -13.76 2.67
N PRO A 20 -3.21 -14.62 3.57
CA PRO A 20 -3.94 -14.15 4.74
C PRO A 20 -3.06 -13.30 5.64
N VAL A 21 -3.64 -12.26 6.22
CA VAL A 21 -2.95 -11.40 7.17
C VAL A 21 -2.83 -12.12 8.52
N ALA A 22 -1.60 -12.22 9.02
CA ALA A 22 -1.33 -12.77 10.33
C ALA A 22 -1.16 -11.68 11.39
N GLU A 23 -0.53 -10.58 11.02
CA GLU A 23 -0.27 -9.45 11.89
C GLU A 23 -0.48 -8.13 11.15
N SER A 24 -0.94 -7.12 11.89
CA SER A 24 -1.05 -5.76 11.39
C SER A 24 -0.37 -4.83 12.37
N ASP A 25 0.62 -4.10 11.88
CA ASP A 25 1.41 -3.19 12.70
C ASP A 25 1.16 -1.73 12.30
N PRO A 26 0.72 -0.88 13.22
CA PRO A 26 0.70 0.56 12.98
C PRO A 26 2.14 1.08 13.04
N ASP A 27 2.72 1.40 11.87
CA ASP A 27 4.08 1.90 11.81
C ASP A 27 4.16 3.35 12.26
N LYS A 28 3.27 4.18 11.71
CA LYS A 28 3.14 5.60 12.06
C LYS A 28 1.66 5.93 12.15
N PRO A 29 1.29 7.03 12.81
CA PRO A 29 -0.12 7.42 12.85
C PRO A 29 -0.73 7.46 11.44
N GLY A 30 -1.78 6.66 11.24
CA GLY A 30 -2.49 6.60 9.98
C GLY A 30 -1.90 5.66 8.93
N VAL A 31 -0.87 4.89 9.25
CA VAL A 31 -0.29 3.90 8.34
C VAL A 31 -0.24 2.54 9.02
N ILE A 32 -0.85 1.55 8.40
CA ILE A 32 -0.90 0.18 8.92
C ILE A 32 -0.21 -0.74 7.91
N LEU A 33 0.71 -1.56 8.40
CA LEU A 33 1.41 -2.56 7.59
C LEU A 33 0.90 -3.95 7.96
N ASP A 34 0.48 -4.71 6.97
CA ASP A 34 -0.10 -6.04 7.16
C ASP A 34 0.89 -7.11 6.69
N TYR A 35 1.11 -8.12 7.52
CA TYR A 35 2.09 -9.18 7.26
C TYR A 35 1.44 -10.55 7.31
N ASP A 36 1.96 -11.49 6.52
CA ASP A 36 1.54 -12.88 6.54
C ASP A 36 2.29 -13.67 7.65
N TYR A 37 2.02 -14.97 7.71
CA TYR A 37 2.64 -15.86 8.72
C TYR A 37 4.14 -16.04 8.52
N ASN A 38 4.65 -15.72 7.34
CA ASN A 38 6.07 -15.81 7.03
C ASN A 38 6.81 -14.47 7.22
N GLY A 39 6.10 -13.43 7.66
CA GLY A 39 6.68 -12.11 7.85
C GLY A 39 6.81 -11.28 6.59
N ASN A 40 6.20 -11.70 5.49
CA ASN A 40 6.16 -10.91 4.26
C ASN A 40 5.02 -9.90 4.30
N MET A 41 5.24 -8.70 3.78
CA MET A 41 4.19 -7.70 3.70
C MET A 41 3.14 -8.13 2.67
N VAL A 42 1.89 -8.19 3.11
CA VAL A 42 0.74 -8.56 2.28
C VAL A 42 0.06 -7.32 1.73
N SER A 43 -0.06 -6.30 2.54
CA SER A 43 -0.75 -5.06 2.19
C SER A 43 -0.33 -3.93 3.11
N PHE A 44 -0.68 -2.72 2.74
CA PHE A 44 -0.61 -1.58 3.65
C PHE A 44 -1.87 -0.73 3.51
N GLU A 45 -2.18 0.02 4.56
CA GLU A 45 -3.39 0.84 4.62
C GLU A 45 -3.02 2.25 5.03
N ILE A 46 -3.62 3.23 4.36
CA ILE A 46 -3.47 4.64 4.68
C ILE A 46 -4.83 5.15 5.15
N LEU A 47 -4.90 5.52 6.43
CA LEU A 47 -6.10 6.08 7.04
C LEU A 47 -6.17 7.57 6.73
N ASP A 48 -7.38 8.13 6.67
CA ASP A 48 -7.60 9.52 6.28
C ASP A 48 -6.92 9.85 4.94
N ALA A 49 -7.07 8.96 3.98
CA ALA A 49 -6.33 9.02 2.71
C ALA A 49 -6.52 10.35 1.98
N SER A 50 -7.73 10.90 1.98
CA SER A 50 -8.01 12.17 1.30
C SER A 50 -7.25 13.35 1.90
N LYS A 51 -6.86 13.27 3.16
CA LYS A 51 -6.09 14.31 3.85
C LYS A 51 -4.59 14.14 3.71
N ARG A 52 -4.15 12.92 3.39
CA ARG A 52 -2.73 12.56 3.34
C ARG A 52 -2.19 12.45 1.93
N MET A 53 -3.06 12.28 0.95
CA MET A 53 -2.70 12.07 -0.44
C MET A 53 -3.26 13.19 -1.29
N ALA A 54 -2.52 13.58 -2.32
CA ALA A 54 -2.98 14.59 -3.27
C ALA A 54 -4.25 14.13 -3.98
N ASN A 55 -4.34 12.86 -4.35
CA ASN A 55 -5.52 12.29 -4.98
C ASN A 55 -5.66 10.80 -4.65
N PRO A 56 -6.47 10.44 -3.64
CA PRO A 56 -6.66 9.04 -3.27
C PRO A 56 -7.47 8.24 -4.29
N MET A 57 -8.10 8.92 -5.24
CA MET A 57 -8.89 8.28 -6.30
C MET A 57 -8.03 7.82 -7.48
N SER A 58 -6.75 8.13 -7.48
CA SER A 58 -5.84 7.81 -8.57
C SER A 58 -4.51 7.32 -8.01
N VAL A 59 -4.09 6.16 -8.48
CA VAL A 59 -2.78 5.58 -8.12
C VAL A 59 -2.02 5.31 -9.41
N GLU A 60 -0.82 5.85 -9.51
CA GLU A 60 0.05 5.60 -10.64
C GLU A 60 1.07 4.52 -10.29
N TYR A 61 1.22 3.58 -11.20
CA TYR A 61 2.26 2.57 -11.10
C TYR A 61 3.24 2.75 -12.25
N ALA A 62 4.49 2.98 -11.91
CA ALA A 62 5.53 3.20 -12.91
C ALA A 62 6.73 2.31 -12.59
N VAL A 63 7.34 1.79 -13.63
CA VAL A 63 8.56 1.01 -13.52
C VAL A 63 9.69 1.82 -14.13
N THR A 64 10.69 2.13 -13.32
CA THR A 64 11.87 2.83 -13.82
C THR A 64 12.65 1.89 -14.76
N PRO A 65 13.01 2.33 -15.98
CA PRO A 65 13.82 1.50 -16.85
C PRO A 65 15.15 1.14 -16.18
N PRO A 66 15.68 -0.06 -16.45
CA PRO A 66 16.98 -0.41 -15.88
C PRO A 66 18.06 0.54 -16.38
N LEU A 67 18.99 0.89 -15.48
CA LEU A 67 20.12 1.71 -15.84
C LEU A 67 20.98 1.00 -16.88
N ARG A 68 21.21 1.68 -18.00
CA ARG A 68 22.14 1.19 -19.00
C ARG A 68 23.53 1.67 -18.64
N ARG A 69 24.41 0.72 -18.45
CA ARG A 69 25.82 1.05 -18.27
C ARG A 69 26.48 1.24 -19.62
N PRO A 70 27.33 2.24 -19.77
CA PRO A 70 28.14 2.35 -20.98
C PRO A 70 28.94 1.08 -21.18
N ALA A 71 29.04 0.68 -22.41
CA ALA A 71 29.81 -0.52 -22.77
C ALA A 71 31.29 -0.29 -22.49
#